data_4c9249f538394d094ba728d5bbdc8eb4
#
_entry.id   4c9249f538394d094ba728d5bbdc8eb4
#
_cell.length_a   1.000
_cell.length_b   1.000
_cell.length_c   1.000
_cell.angle_alpha   90.00
_cell.angle_beta   90.00
_cell.angle_gamma   90.00
#
_symmetry.space_group_name_H-M   'P 1'
#
loop_
_entity.id
_entity.type
_entity.pdbx_description
1 polymer ?
#
loop_
_entity_poly.entity_id
_entity_poly.type
_entity_poly.pdbx_seq_one_letter_code
_entity_poly.pdbx_strand_id
1 'polypeptide(L)'
;MLDCGMHPKNTGEDALPDLKAISGREIEAILISHAHQDHIGTLPVVMRCFPRVRVFMTEAAAEVGSVLLHNSVNVMTRQREEIGEMSYPLFTHRETDRASERWRWCPLRQRISIAGERAPQREKDALTFEFFEAGHVLGSAGILVRAEGQTVFYSGDVNFAHQTIMQAAIFPEEKVDVLIMECTRGDHAKPAGWTRPGEEQRFAQALVNAFDRGACVLVPVFALGKTQEVLAMLYKFRRKSRMFSQEFPIYIGGLSSKFTDIYDRRAQMTRRQLPRLQLMREVAPFILNDETVRDAPLRPGRVYALSSGMMIPKTLSNVFARRLIENPRHSIFFVGYASPQSPAGLLREAGTGGEVALDPDKPPQRVRCNIEQFQFSAHATREALIEYAKKISPCKIVLVHGDPSAVEWMRATLSAELPDSEVIVPEPGVELEL
;
A
#
# COMPACT_ATOMS: atom_id res chain seq x y z
N MET A 1 20.15 5.06 -3.36
CA MET A 1 19.22 3.90 -3.37
C MET A 1 17.80 4.43 -3.31
N LEU A 2 16.89 3.90 -4.10
CA LEU A 2 15.46 4.23 -4.11
C LEU A 2 14.71 3.06 -3.49
N ASP A 3 14.06 3.30 -2.34
CA ASP A 3 13.44 2.30 -1.48
C ASP A 3 14.39 1.16 -1.02
N CYS A 4 13.98 0.41 -0.03
CA CYS A 4 14.64 -0.81 0.45
C CYS A 4 13.59 -1.69 1.15
N GLY A 5 12.76 -2.33 0.34
CA GLY A 5 11.64 -3.12 0.78
C GLY A 5 11.96 -4.55 1.13
N MET A 6 11.01 -5.21 1.77
CA MET A 6 11.03 -6.64 2.03
C MET A 6 10.19 -7.36 0.97
N HIS A 7 10.72 -8.44 0.40
CA HIS A 7 10.00 -9.20 -0.62
C HIS A 7 8.70 -9.79 -0.03
N PRO A 8 7.52 -9.54 -0.64
CA PRO A 8 6.23 -9.84 0.01
C PRO A 8 5.87 -11.33 0.08
N LYS A 9 6.55 -12.18 -0.70
CA LYS A 9 6.26 -13.63 -0.80
C LYS A 9 7.32 -14.50 -0.12
N ASN A 10 8.50 -13.95 0.18
CA ASN A 10 9.63 -14.69 0.77
C ASN A 10 9.67 -14.49 2.29
N THR A 11 10.39 -15.37 2.97
CA THR A 11 10.58 -15.33 4.43
C THR A 11 12.06 -15.34 4.77
N GLY A 12 12.40 -14.94 6.01
CA GLY A 12 13.77 -14.96 6.48
C GLY A 12 14.69 -14.04 5.67
N GLU A 13 15.92 -14.47 5.48
CA GLU A 13 16.92 -13.72 4.72
C GLU A 13 16.58 -13.62 3.22
N ASP A 14 15.82 -14.56 2.67
CA ASP A 14 15.37 -14.52 1.28
C ASP A 14 14.36 -13.38 0.99
N ALA A 15 13.80 -12.78 2.04
CA ALA A 15 12.97 -11.59 1.90
C ALA A 15 13.77 -10.28 1.78
N LEU A 16 15.09 -10.31 2.04
CA LEU A 16 15.96 -9.16 1.89
C LEU A 16 16.27 -8.87 0.42
N PRO A 17 16.54 -7.61 0.05
CA PRO A 17 17.11 -7.30 -1.25
C PRO A 17 18.51 -7.93 -1.38
N ASP A 18 18.94 -8.19 -2.62
CA ASP A 18 20.29 -8.70 -2.86
C ASP A 18 21.36 -7.64 -2.56
N LEU A 19 21.74 -7.52 -1.29
CA LEU A 19 22.79 -6.61 -0.85
C LEU A 19 24.19 -7.01 -1.36
N LYS A 20 24.35 -8.25 -1.85
CA LYS A 20 25.62 -8.70 -2.45
C LYS A 20 25.88 -8.02 -3.78
N ALA A 21 24.83 -7.74 -4.56
CA ALA A 21 24.92 -7.02 -5.83
C ALA A 21 25.50 -5.60 -5.69
N ILE A 22 25.38 -5.00 -4.50
CA ILE A 22 25.92 -3.67 -4.18
C ILE A 22 27.11 -3.73 -3.21
N SER A 23 27.67 -4.93 -2.97
CA SER A 23 28.82 -5.11 -2.08
C SER A 23 30.05 -4.36 -2.63
N GLY A 24 30.76 -3.66 -1.75
CA GLY A 24 31.91 -2.84 -2.12
C GLY A 24 31.55 -1.48 -2.72
N ARG A 25 30.29 -1.15 -2.93
CA ARG A 25 29.83 0.20 -3.34
C ARG A 25 29.49 1.03 -2.09
N GLU A 26 29.74 2.31 -2.17
CA GLU A 26 29.32 3.25 -1.13
C GLU A 26 27.90 3.75 -1.44
N ILE A 27 26.99 3.57 -0.48
CA ILE A 27 25.62 4.09 -0.55
C ILE A 27 25.54 5.35 0.30
N GLU A 28 25.50 6.51 -0.35
CA GLU A 28 25.46 7.80 0.33
C GLU A 28 24.08 8.16 0.88
N ALA A 29 23.02 7.79 0.16
CA ALA A 29 21.65 8.09 0.53
C ALA A 29 20.66 6.99 0.15
N ILE A 30 19.62 6.85 0.97
CA ILE A 30 18.40 6.07 0.69
C ILE A 30 17.24 7.06 0.66
N LEU A 31 16.47 7.05 -0.41
CA LEU A 31 15.28 7.86 -0.58
C LEU A 31 14.06 6.93 -0.55
N ILE A 32 13.20 7.10 0.45
CA ILE A 32 12.02 6.25 0.66
C ILE A 32 10.79 6.93 0.08
N SER A 33 10.14 6.27 -0.86
CA SER A 33 8.92 6.75 -1.51
C SER A 33 7.73 6.73 -0.56
N HIS A 34 7.55 5.64 0.18
CA HIS A 34 6.47 5.48 1.16
C HIS A 34 6.72 4.32 2.13
N ALA A 35 5.82 4.15 3.09
CA ALA A 35 6.04 3.25 4.21
C ALA A 35 5.25 1.92 4.13
N HIS A 36 5.05 1.34 2.94
CA HIS A 36 4.64 -0.07 2.83
C HIS A 36 5.84 -1.00 3.04
N GLN A 37 5.58 -2.24 3.45
CA GLN A 37 6.60 -3.22 3.82
C GLN A 37 7.59 -3.52 2.67
N ASP A 38 7.09 -3.56 1.46
CA ASP A 38 7.85 -3.79 0.22
C ASP A 38 8.63 -2.57 -0.28
N HIS A 39 8.58 -1.44 0.45
CA HIS A 39 9.35 -0.23 0.16
C HIS A 39 10.29 0.19 1.30
N ILE A 40 9.93 -0.07 2.57
CA ILE A 40 10.74 0.33 3.75
C ILE A 40 11.16 -0.86 4.63
N GLY A 41 10.62 -2.05 4.38
CA GLY A 41 10.63 -3.18 5.32
C GLY A 41 12.02 -3.68 5.74
N THR A 42 13.06 -3.46 4.93
CA THR A 42 14.43 -3.87 5.27
C THR A 42 15.33 -2.71 5.70
N LEU A 43 14.80 -1.50 5.82
CA LEU A 43 15.60 -0.31 6.11
C LEU A 43 16.53 -0.46 7.33
N PRO A 44 16.13 -1.04 8.49
CA PRO A 44 17.05 -1.23 9.61
C PRO A 44 18.22 -2.15 9.27
N VAL A 45 18.01 -3.20 8.45
CA VAL A 45 19.06 -4.11 7.98
C VAL A 45 20.03 -3.39 7.06
N VAL A 46 19.51 -2.64 6.08
CA VAL A 46 20.33 -1.87 5.13
C VAL A 46 21.16 -0.82 5.87
N MET A 47 20.58 -0.10 6.83
CA MET A 47 21.30 0.89 7.64
C MET A 47 22.38 0.25 8.55
N ARG A 48 22.23 -1.00 8.93
CA ARG A 48 23.26 -1.78 9.64
C ARG A 48 24.42 -2.13 8.70
N CYS A 49 24.14 -2.50 7.46
CA CYS A 49 25.17 -2.79 6.46
C CYS A 49 25.90 -1.52 5.98
N PHE A 50 25.20 -0.39 5.91
CA PHE A 50 25.72 0.90 5.47
C PHE A 50 25.58 1.97 6.58
N PRO A 51 26.45 1.92 7.63
CA PRO A 51 26.25 2.73 8.83
C PRO A 51 26.38 4.25 8.62
N ARG A 52 26.93 4.71 7.49
CA ARG A 52 27.07 6.13 7.14
C ARG A 52 25.95 6.65 6.25
N VAL A 53 25.06 5.77 5.77
CA VAL A 53 23.99 6.14 4.85
C VAL A 53 23.04 7.17 5.46
N ARG A 54 22.64 8.15 4.68
CA ARG A 54 21.58 9.11 5.02
C ARG A 54 20.26 8.59 4.51
N VAL A 55 19.20 8.74 5.27
CA VAL A 55 17.86 8.29 4.88
C VAL A 55 16.93 9.48 4.82
N PHE A 56 16.24 9.63 3.69
CA PHE A 56 15.31 10.73 3.44
C PHE A 56 13.93 10.19 3.06
N MET A 57 12.90 10.82 3.58
CA MET A 57 11.50 10.52 3.27
C MET A 57 10.60 11.71 3.64
N THR A 58 9.32 11.64 3.33
CA THR A 58 8.37 12.62 3.84
C THR A 58 8.15 12.42 5.33
N GLU A 59 7.78 13.49 6.04
CA GLU A 59 7.53 13.43 7.49
C GLU A 59 6.44 12.40 7.85
N ALA A 60 5.37 12.34 7.04
CA ALA A 60 4.30 11.38 7.27
C ALA A 60 4.74 9.93 7.01
N ALA A 61 5.59 9.69 5.99
CA ALA A 61 6.17 8.38 5.75
C ALA A 61 7.07 7.93 6.93
N ALA A 62 7.80 8.84 7.56
CA ALA A 62 8.62 8.54 8.73
C ALA A 62 7.77 8.08 9.93
N GLU A 63 6.69 8.79 10.26
CA GLU A 63 5.79 8.37 11.35
C GLU A 63 5.15 7.00 11.10
N VAL A 64 4.64 6.80 9.88
CA VAL A 64 4.02 5.54 9.49
C VAL A 64 5.06 4.41 9.47
N GLY A 65 6.26 4.68 8.92
CA GLY A 65 7.35 3.72 8.84
C GLY A 65 7.84 3.22 10.21
N SER A 66 7.94 4.12 11.19
CA SER A 66 8.29 3.73 12.55
C SER A 66 7.28 2.73 13.13
N VAL A 67 5.98 3.01 13.04
CA VAL A 67 4.93 2.10 13.53
C VAL A 67 4.95 0.78 12.76
N LEU A 68 5.13 0.82 11.44
CA LEU A 68 5.19 -0.37 10.60
C LEU A 68 6.36 -1.27 10.97
N LEU A 69 7.57 -0.74 11.07
CA LEU A 69 8.78 -1.51 11.37
C LEU A 69 8.74 -2.14 12.77
N HIS A 70 8.22 -1.41 13.77
CA HIS A 70 7.99 -2.00 15.08
C HIS A 70 6.97 -3.15 15.04
N ASN A 71 5.91 -3.02 14.24
CA ASN A 71 4.97 -4.11 14.03
C ASN A 71 5.62 -5.29 13.29
N SER A 72 6.51 -5.03 12.34
CA SER A 72 7.26 -6.07 11.62
C SER A 72 8.12 -6.91 12.55
N VAL A 73 8.79 -6.28 13.54
CA VAL A 73 9.52 -7.02 14.60
C VAL A 73 8.60 -7.98 15.33
N ASN A 74 7.41 -7.53 15.75
CA ASN A 74 6.43 -8.38 16.44
C ASN A 74 5.96 -9.54 15.56
N VAL A 75 5.69 -9.27 14.28
CA VAL A 75 5.28 -10.30 13.31
C VAL A 75 6.38 -11.32 13.10
N MET A 76 7.61 -10.90 12.84
CA MET A 76 8.77 -11.77 12.65
C MET A 76 9.06 -12.62 13.91
N THR A 77 8.99 -12.01 15.10
CA THR A 77 9.18 -12.74 16.37
C THR A 77 8.15 -13.86 16.53
N ARG A 78 6.89 -13.59 16.22
CA ARG A 78 5.83 -14.61 16.23
C ARG A 78 6.05 -15.68 15.16
N GLN A 79 6.42 -15.30 13.94
CA GLN A 79 6.68 -16.25 12.84
C GLN A 79 7.88 -17.15 13.14
N ARG A 80 8.89 -16.67 13.85
CA ARG A 80 10.00 -17.52 14.32
C ARG A 80 9.49 -18.75 15.08
N GLU A 81 8.51 -18.55 15.95
CA GLU A 81 7.91 -19.62 16.73
C GLU A 81 6.93 -20.48 15.93
N GLU A 82 6.16 -19.83 15.04
CA GLU A 82 5.06 -20.48 14.32
C GLU A 82 5.50 -21.33 13.12
N ILE A 83 6.47 -20.82 12.35
CA ILE A 83 6.95 -21.50 11.12
C ILE A 83 8.41 -21.97 11.23
N GLY A 84 9.07 -21.77 12.37
CA GLY A 84 10.44 -22.19 12.60
C GLY A 84 11.49 -21.39 11.83
N GLU A 85 11.18 -20.16 11.40
CA GLU A 85 12.12 -19.29 10.68
C GLU A 85 13.16 -18.70 11.65
N MET A 86 14.29 -19.38 11.77
CA MET A 86 15.30 -19.08 12.79
C MET A 86 16.04 -17.76 12.57
N SER A 87 16.07 -17.24 11.34
CA SER A 87 16.67 -15.92 11.04
C SER A 87 15.84 -14.74 11.56
N TYR A 88 14.59 -14.98 11.91
CA TYR A 88 13.70 -13.94 12.45
C TYR A 88 13.94 -13.67 13.96
N PRO A 89 13.78 -12.41 14.42
CA PRO A 89 13.54 -11.23 13.61
C PRO A 89 14.82 -10.72 12.93
N LEU A 90 14.72 -10.29 11.67
CA LEU A 90 15.85 -9.75 10.89
C LEU A 90 16.46 -8.49 11.52
N PHE A 91 15.67 -7.77 12.31
CA PHE A 91 16.06 -6.62 13.10
C PHE A 91 15.20 -6.51 14.36
N THR A 92 15.66 -5.74 15.34
CA THR A 92 15.02 -5.59 16.64
C THR A 92 14.33 -4.22 16.79
N HIS A 93 13.49 -4.07 17.82
CA HIS A 93 12.91 -2.77 18.19
C HIS A 93 13.98 -1.71 18.41
N ARG A 94 15.09 -2.06 19.08
CA ARG A 94 16.20 -1.14 19.35
C ARG A 94 16.91 -0.69 18.06
N GLU A 95 17.04 -1.56 17.07
CA GLU A 95 17.58 -1.20 15.76
C GLU A 95 16.63 -0.29 15.01
N THR A 96 15.32 -0.54 15.10
CA THR A 96 14.28 0.34 14.54
C THR A 96 14.34 1.74 15.15
N ASP A 97 14.44 1.85 16.49
CA ASP A 97 14.57 3.13 17.19
C ASP A 97 15.81 3.90 16.71
N ARG A 98 16.97 3.25 16.73
CA ARG A 98 18.23 3.85 16.27
C ARG A 98 18.22 4.25 14.79
N ALA A 99 17.53 3.49 13.95
CA ALA A 99 17.36 3.82 12.55
C ALA A 99 16.47 5.06 12.39
N SER A 100 15.34 5.10 13.09
CA SER A 100 14.36 6.20 12.98
C SER A 100 14.90 7.54 13.50
N GLU A 101 15.78 7.54 14.51
CA GLU A 101 16.47 8.74 15.00
C GLU A 101 17.37 9.41 13.93
N ARG A 102 17.77 8.66 12.90
CA ARG A 102 18.66 9.12 11.84
C ARG A 102 17.93 9.49 10.55
N TRP A 103 16.62 9.28 10.47
CA TRP A 103 15.85 9.66 9.30
C TRP A 103 15.72 11.17 9.20
N ARG A 104 15.82 11.66 7.97
CA ARG A 104 15.64 13.07 7.64
C ARG A 104 14.37 13.23 6.84
N TRP A 105 13.45 14.00 7.35
CA TRP A 105 12.20 14.30 6.65
C TRP A 105 12.36 15.56 5.80
N CYS A 106 11.85 15.48 4.60
CA CYS A 106 11.92 16.52 3.61
C CYS A 106 10.52 17.00 3.23
N PRO A 107 10.33 18.29 3.05
CA PRO A 107 9.08 18.82 2.51
C PRO A 107 8.94 18.42 1.03
N LEU A 108 7.70 18.32 0.60
CA LEU A 108 7.36 18.06 -0.80
C LEU A 108 7.73 19.28 -1.67
N ARG A 109 8.11 19.03 -2.93
CA ARG A 109 8.43 20.06 -3.93
C ARG A 109 9.52 21.03 -3.49
N GLN A 110 10.46 20.52 -2.73
CA GLN A 110 11.66 21.25 -2.37
C GLN A 110 12.89 20.45 -2.79
N ARG A 111 13.76 21.11 -3.55
CA ARG A 111 15.04 20.54 -3.99
C ARG A 111 16.02 20.48 -2.82
N ILE A 112 16.51 19.27 -2.53
CA ILE A 112 17.39 18.95 -1.41
C ILE A 112 18.65 18.28 -1.95
N SER A 113 19.82 18.67 -1.42
CA SER A 113 21.08 17.97 -1.67
C SER A 113 21.18 16.68 -0.86
N ILE A 114 22.02 15.74 -1.26
CA ILE A 114 22.28 14.54 -0.45
C ILE A 114 22.90 14.83 0.93
N ALA A 115 23.42 16.04 1.15
CA ALA A 115 23.81 16.50 2.47
C ALA A 115 22.60 16.82 3.39
N GLY A 116 21.40 16.95 2.80
CA GLY A 116 20.15 17.28 3.48
C GLY A 116 19.88 18.77 3.58
N GLU A 117 20.56 19.56 2.78
CA GLU A 117 20.40 21.02 2.71
C GLU A 117 19.53 21.42 1.53
N ARG A 118 18.85 22.57 1.65
CA ARG A 118 18.10 23.12 0.54
C ARG A 118 19.07 23.52 -0.59
N ALA A 119 18.90 22.93 -1.76
CA ALA A 119 19.75 23.19 -2.91
C ALA A 119 19.19 24.33 -3.76
N PRO A 120 20.05 25.25 -4.28
CA PRO A 120 19.64 26.27 -5.23
C PRO A 120 19.19 25.64 -6.56
N GLN A 121 18.20 26.23 -7.21
CA GLN A 121 17.67 25.70 -8.48
C GLN A 121 18.69 25.73 -9.64
N ARG A 122 19.77 26.49 -9.52
CA ARG A 122 20.74 26.74 -10.60
C ARG A 122 21.97 25.83 -10.59
N GLU A 123 22.19 25.03 -9.55
CA GLU A 123 23.28 24.05 -9.53
C GLU A 123 22.92 22.82 -10.39
N LYS A 124 23.52 22.72 -11.56
CA LYS A 124 23.25 21.63 -12.52
C LYS A 124 23.99 20.33 -12.21
N ASP A 125 25.14 20.41 -11.55
CA ASP A 125 26.04 19.26 -11.36
C ASP A 125 25.96 18.60 -9.98
N ALA A 126 25.23 19.20 -9.03
CA ALA A 126 25.05 18.64 -7.72
C ALA A 126 23.99 17.53 -7.71
N LEU A 127 24.32 16.40 -7.06
CA LEU A 127 23.34 15.35 -6.79
C LEU A 127 22.26 15.87 -5.82
N THR A 128 21.05 16.04 -6.33
CA THR A 128 19.91 16.56 -5.61
C THR A 128 18.67 15.72 -5.86
N PHE A 129 17.70 15.79 -4.93
CA PHE A 129 16.43 15.12 -5.09
C PHE A 129 15.27 16.02 -4.64
N GLU A 130 14.06 15.61 -5.01
CA GLU A 130 12.81 16.32 -4.72
C GLU A 130 11.66 15.33 -4.63
N PHE A 131 10.85 15.42 -3.57
CA PHE A 131 9.68 14.57 -3.37
C PHE A 131 8.41 15.24 -3.94
N PHE A 132 7.55 14.44 -4.58
CA PHE A 132 6.27 14.85 -5.16
C PHE A 132 5.14 13.98 -4.66
N GLU A 133 3.96 14.55 -4.36
CA GLU A 133 2.81 13.78 -3.86
C GLU A 133 2.42 12.66 -4.82
N ALA A 134 2.47 11.41 -4.37
CA ALA A 134 2.11 10.24 -5.18
C ALA A 134 0.63 9.81 -5.07
N GLY A 135 -0.12 10.30 -4.09
CA GLY A 135 -1.56 10.03 -3.96
C GLY A 135 -1.94 8.59 -3.59
N HIS A 136 -0.97 7.72 -3.34
CA HIS A 136 -1.16 6.31 -3.02
C HIS A 136 -1.62 6.10 -1.56
N VAL A 137 -0.79 6.44 -0.60
CA VAL A 137 -1.08 6.42 0.84
C VAL A 137 -0.54 7.68 1.53
N LEU A 138 -0.82 7.85 2.80
CA LEU A 138 -0.31 8.98 3.59
C LEU A 138 1.21 9.03 3.53
N GLY A 139 1.75 10.15 3.07
CA GLY A 139 3.18 10.40 2.96
C GLY A 139 3.85 9.81 1.72
N SER A 140 3.11 9.11 0.85
CA SER A 140 3.68 8.57 -0.40
C SER A 140 4.14 9.68 -1.35
N ALA A 141 5.30 9.47 -1.97
CA ALA A 141 5.91 10.42 -2.86
C ALA A 141 6.64 9.75 -4.04
N GLY A 142 6.53 10.34 -5.24
CA GLY A 142 7.49 10.14 -6.31
C GLY A 142 8.75 10.94 -6.04
N ILE A 143 9.87 10.55 -6.62
CA ILE A 143 11.19 11.09 -6.32
C ILE A 143 11.89 11.49 -7.62
N LEU A 144 12.17 12.78 -7.78
CA LEU A 144 12.97 13.31 -8.87
C LEU A 144 14.41 13.47 -8.40
N VAL A 145 15.32 12.73 -8.99
CA VAL A 145 16.77 12.82 -8.76
C VAL A 145 17.41 13.56 -9.92
N ARG A 146 18.33 14.47 -9.63
CA ARG A 146 19.15 15.17 -10.62
C ARG A 146 20.62 14.96 -10.28
N ALA A 147 21.38 14.48 -11.24
CA ALA A 147 22.81 14.25 -11.12
C ALA A 147 23.48 14.41 -12.49
N GLU A 148 24.62 15.08 -12.54
CA GLU A 148 25.46 15.17 -13.75
C GLU A 148 24.72 15.63 -15.03
N GLY A 149 23.76 16.52 -14.86
CA GLY A 149 22.94 17.02 -15.96
C GLY A 149 21.79 16.09 -16.39
N GLN A 150 21.65 14.92 -15.79
CA GLN A 150 20.57 13.96 -16.03
C GLN A 150 19.47 14.04 -14.96
N THR A 151 18.28 13.61 -15.35
CA THR A 151 17.08 13.59 -14.50
C THR A 151 16.48 12.20 -14.49
N VAL A 152 16.33 11.61 -13.28
CA VAL A 152 15.66 10.32 -13.05
C VAL A 152 14.44 10.56 -12.21
N PHE A 153 13.26 10.18 -12.69
CA PHE A 153 12.03 10.24 -11.90
C PHE A 153 11.57 8.83 -11.53
N TYR A 154 11.49 8.56 -10.23
CA TYR A 154 10.93 7.34 -9.67
C TYR A 154 9.52 7.60 -9.17
N SER A 155 8.53 6.89 -9.71
CA SER A 155 7.13 7.10 -9.32
C SER A 155 6.84 6.64 -7.88
N GLY A 156 7.60 5.68 -7.35
CA GLY A 156 7.08 4.85 -6.26
C GLY A 156 5.72 4.29 -6.65
N ASP A 157 4.89 3.97 -5.68
CA ASP A 157 3.48 3.63 -5.92
C ASP A 157 2.65 4.89 -6.09
N VAL A 158 1.88 4.97 -7.16
CA VAL A 158 1.19 6.20 -7.56
C VAL A 158 -0.30 6.02 -7.79
N ASN A 159 -1.09 7.05 -7.50
CA ASN A 159 -2.48 7.13 -7.92
C ASN A 159 -2.81 8.51 -8.50
N PHE A 160 -3.11 8.56 -9.79
CA PHE A 160 -3.52 9.77 -10.49
C PHE A 160 -5.01 10.09 -10.33
N ALA A 161 -5.78 9.25 -9.63
CA ALA A 161 -7.18 9.50 -9.32
C ALA A 161 -7.36 9.84 -7.84
N HIS A 162 -8.34 10.70 -7.56
CA HIS A 162 -8.74 10.95 -6.18
C HIS A 162 -9.32 9.69 -5.53
N GLN A 163 -8.84 9.38 -4.34
CA GLN A 163 -9.47 8.43 -3.42
C GLN A 163 -10.53 9.17 -2.58
N THR A 164 -11.22 8.49 -1.68
CA THR A 164 -12.18 9.15 -0.78
C THR A 164 -11.47 10.05 0.24
N ILE A 165 -10.30 9.63 0.71
CA ILE A 165 -9.52 10.40 1.69
C ILE A 165 -8.31 11.11 1.07
N MET A 166 -7.55 10.45 0.20
CA MET A 166 -6.34 11.01 -0.41
C MET A 166 -6.65 11.73 -1.73
N GLN A 167 -5.94 12.82 -1.99
CA GLN A 167 -5.96 13.47 -3.31
C GLN A 167 -5.04 12.74 -4.29
N ALA A 168 -5.29 12.93 -5.58
CA ALA A 168 -4.47 12.44 -6.67
C ALA A 168 -3.02 12.91 -6.59
N ALA A 169 -2.11 12.17 -7.20
CA ALA A 169 -0.72 12.54 -7.37
C ALA A 169 -0.55 13.92 -8.03
N ILE A 170 0.54 14.61 -7.65
CA ILE A 170 1.02 15.79 -8.37
C ILE A 170 2.49 15.54 -8.68
N PHE A 171 2.73 15.00 -9.86
CA PHE A 171 4.06 14.70 -10.37
C PHE A 171 4.59 15.81 -11.28
N PRO A 172 5.92 15.90 -11.51
CA PRO A 172 6.49 16.86 -12.43
C PRO A 172 5.90 16.67 -13.84
N GLU A 173 5.74 17.78 -14.56
CA GLU A 173 5.24 17.80 -15.93
C GLU A 173 6.37 18.08 -16.93
N GLU A 174 7.56 18.39 -16.44
CA GLU A 174 8.76 18.58 -17.25
C GLU A 174 9.28 17.23 -17.78
N LYS A 175 9.92 17.26 -18.94
CA LYS A 175 10.61 16.10 -19.51
C LYS A 175 11.69 15.62 -18.54
N VAL A 176 11.79 14.29 -18.36
CA VAL A 176 12.86 13.62 -17.63
C VAL A 176 13.62 12.69 -18.57
N ASP A 177 14.89 12.41 -18.28
CA ASP A 177 15.68 11.50 -19.10
C ASP A 177 15.27 10.05 -18.85
N VAL A 178 15.07 9.67 -17.58
CA VAL A 178 14.67 8.33 -17.18
C VAL A 178 13.43 8.38 -16.29
N LEU A 179 12.42 7.57 -16.62
CA LEU A 179 11.25 7.29 -15.79
C LEU A 179 11.33 5.87 -15.24
N ILE A 180 11.45 5.71 -13.92
CA ILE A 180 11.26 4.42 -13.23
C ILE A 180 9.83 4.38 -12.71
N MET A 181 9.00 3.48 -13.23
CA MET A 181 7.55 3.52 -13.02
C MET A 181 6.98 2.17 -12.57
N GLU A 182 6.06 2.22 -11.59
CA GLU A 182 5.25 1.05 -11.21
C GLU A 182 4.39 0.57 -12.37
N CYS A 183 4.04 -0.71 -12.36
CA CYS A 183 3.08 -1.29 -13.29
C CYS A 183 2.14 -2.32 -12.63
N THR A 184 1.82 -2.12 -11.36
CA THR A 184 0.98 -3.02 -10.53
C THR A 184 -0.33 -3.44 -11.20
N ARG A 185 -0.93 -2.54 -11.98
CA ARG A 185 -2.20 -2.79 -12.68
C ARG A 185 -2.06 -2.86 -14.20
N GLY A 186 -0.89 -3.21 -14.70
CA GLY A 186 -0.60 -3.23 -16.13
C GLY A 186 -1.53 -4.15 -16.93
N ASP A 187 -1.88 -5.30 -16.40
CA ASP A 187 -2.79 -6.27 -17.05
C ASP A 187 -4.28 -6.06 -16.71
N HIS A 188 -4.62 -5.12 -15.82
CA HIS A 188 -5.98 -4.88 -15.38
C HIS A 188 -6.62 -3.70 -16.12
N ALA A 189 -7.38 -3.99 -17.16
CA ALA A 189 -8.19 -2.99 -17.86
C ALA A 189 -9.25 -2.39 -16.92
N LYS A 190 -9.46 -1.09 -17.05
CA LYS A 190 -10.61 -0.43 -16.43
C LYS A 190 -11.90 -0.95 -17.08
N PRO A 191 -12.88 -1.48 -16.30
CA PRO A 191 -14.13 -1.93 -16.89
C PRO A 191 -14.87 -0.81 -17.61
N ALA A 192 -15.52 -1.14 -18.72
CA ALA A 192 -16.31 -0.16 -19.49
C ALA A 192 -17.36 0.50 -18.58
N GLY A 193 -17.45 1.83 -18.64
CA GLY A 193 -18.40 2.60 -17.83
C GLY A 193 -18.08 2.69 -16.33
N TRP A 194 -16.99 2.10 -15.86
CA TRP A 194 -16.59 2.19 -14.45
C TRP A 194 -16.24 3.63 -14.09
N THR A 195 -16.84 4.11 -13.01
CA THR A 195 -16.48 5.37 -12.36
C THR A 195 -16.34 5.16 -10.86
N ARG A 196 -15.47 5.91 -10.23
CA ARG A 196 -15.28 5.84 -8.77
C ARG A 196 -16.59 6.12 -8.01
N PRO A 197 -17.38 7.19 -8.33
CA PRO A 197 -18.67 7.43 -7.68
C PRO A 197 -19.68 6.29 -7.88
N GLY A 198 -19.72 5.69 -9.07
CA GLY A 198 -20.59 4.53 -9.34
C GLY A 198 -20.21 3.31 -8.51
N GLU A 199 -18.92 3.06 -8.33
CA GLU A 199 -18.43 1.97 -7.49
C GLU A 199 -18.68 2.21 -6.00
N GLU A 200 -18.53 3.45 -5.51
CA GLU A 200 -18.93 3.83 -4.16
C GLU A 200 -20.44 3.63 -3.92
N GLN A 201 -21.27 3.98 -4.91
CA GLN A 201 -22.71 3.75 -4.83
C GLN A 201 -23.06 2.25 -4.82
N ARG A 202 -22.39 1.45 -5.66
CA ARG A 202 -22.55 -0.02 -5.67
C ARG A 202 -22.17 -0.63 -4.32
N PHE A 203 -21.07 -0.18 -3.73
CA PHE A 203 -20.65 -0.62 -2.40
C PHE A 203 -21.66 -0.23 -1.31
N ALA A 204 -22.17 1.00 -1.34
CA ALA A 204 -23.20 1.45 -0.40
C ALA A 204 -24.48 0.62 -0.54
N GLN A 205 -24.95 0.34 -1.76
CA GLN A 205 -26.14 -0.49 -2.01
C GLN A 205 -25.93 -1.94 -1.54
N ALA A 206 -24.75 -2.52 -1.76
CA ALA A 206 -24.41 -3.86 -1.27
C ALA A 206 -24.45 -3.92 0.27
N LEU A 207 -23.99 -2.88 0.97
CA LEU A 207 -24.12 -2.79 2.43
C LEU A 207 -25.58 -2.76 2.89
N VAL A 208 -26.43 -1.93 2.24
CA VAL A 208 -27.86 -1.87 2.54
C VAL A 208 -28.50 -3.26 2.33
N ASN A 209 -28.28 -3.87 1.19
CA ASN A 209 -28.81 -5.20 0.88
C ASN A 209 -28.33 -6.27 1.90
N ALA A 210 -27.08 -6.17 2.38
CA ALA A 210 -26.58 -7.06 3.41
C ALA A 210 -27.28 -6.82 4.75
N PHE A 211 -27.47 -5.56 5.15
CA PHE A 211 -28.13 -5.20 6.40
C PHE A 211 -29.61 -5.60 6.42
N ASP A 212 -30.31 -5.44 5.29
CA ASP A 212 -31.72 -5.85 5.13
C ASP A 212 -31.88 -7.38 5.27
N ARG A 213 -30.85 -8.16 4.90
CA ARG A 213 -30.81 -9.61 5.14
C ARG A 213 -30.44 -9.99 6.58
N GLY A 214 -30.19 -9.02 7.44
CA GLY A 214 -29.71 -9.25 8.81
C GLY A 214 -28.25 -9.69 8.87
N ALA A 215 -27.41 -9.25 7.91
CA ALA A 215 -25.99 -9.56 7.87
C ALA A 215 -25.14 -8.65 8.77
N CYS A 216 -23.96 -9.17 9.16
CA CYS A 216 -22.77 -8.34 9.31
C CYS A 216 -21.87 -8.50 8.08
N VAL A 217 -21.02 -7.52 7.84
CA VAL A 217 -20.14 -7.48 6.66
C VAL A 217 -18.68 -7.42 7.11
N LEU A 218 -17.86 -8.38 6.65
CA LEU A 218 -16.41 -8.31 6.75
C LEU A 218 -15.85 -7.63 5.51
N VAL A 219 -14.97 -6.67 5.70
CA VAL A 219 -14.18 -6.02 4.65
C VAL A 219 -12.71 -6.28 4.97
N PRO A 220 -12.05 -7.27 4.35
CA PRO A 220 -10.62 -7.50 4.52
C PRO A 220 -9.85 -6.31 3.94
N VAL A 221 -8.97 -5.69 4.75
CA VAL A 221 -8.26 -4.47 4.39
C VAL A 221 -6.80 -4.50 4.83
N PHE A 222 -5.93 -3.82 4.07
CA PHE A 222 -4.61 -3.47 4.57
C PHE A 222 -4.74 -2.42 5.67
N ALA A 223 -3.94 -2.56 6.73
CA ALA A 223 -4.00 -1.69 7.89
C ALA A 223 -3.65 -0.24 7.54
N LEU A 224 -2.67 -0.04 6.64
CA LEU A 224 -2.27 1.25 6.11
C LEU A 224 -2.97 1.53 4.77
N GLY A 225 -3.53 2.71 4.63
CA GLY A 225 -4.16 3.22 3.41
C GLY A 225 -5.59 2.70 3.22
N LYS A 226 -5.77 1.40 3.05
CA LYS A 226 -7.07 0.81 2.72
C LYS A 226 -8.09 0.90 3.88
N THR A 227 -7.65 0.71 5.12
CA THR A 227 -8.53 0.91 6.29
C THR A 227 -9.07 2.35 6.31
N GLN A 228 -8.20 3.34 6.16
CA GLN A 228 -8.57 4.75 6.23
C GLN A 228 -9.48 5.15 5.07
N GLU A 229 -9.26 4.60 3.89
CA GLU A 229 -10.11 4.79 2.72
C GLU A 229 -11.53 4.24 2.94
N VAL A 230 -11.63 3.02 3.47
CA VAL A 230 -12.93 2.41 3.81
C VAL A 230 -13.64 3.18 4.91
N LEU A 231 -12.93 3.61 5.96
CA LEU A 231 -13.52 4.45 7.03
C LEU A 231 -14.07 5.77 6.48
N ALA A 232 -13.35 6.43 5.56
CA ALA A 232 -13.80 7.66 4.93
C ALA A 232 -15.06 7.44 4.06
N MET A 233 -15.14 6.32 3.31
CA MET A 233 -16.35 5.96 2.56
C MET A 233 -17.53 5.70 3.51
N LEU A 234 -17.34 4.90 4.55
CA LEU A 234 -18.39 4.60 5.53
C LEU A 234 -18.87 5.86 6.26
N TYR A 235 -17.97 6.81 6.58
CA TYR A 235 -18.32 8.12 7.10
C TYR A 235 -19.23 8.90 6.13
N LYS A 236 -18.87 8.94 4.83
CA LYS A 236 -19.70 9.58 3.80
C LYS A 236 -21.10 8.96 3.75
N PHE A 237 -21.18 7.62 3.82
CA PHE A 237 -22.46 6.91 3.76
C PHE A 237 -23.34 7.22 4.96
N ARG A 238 -22.81 7.22 6.18
CA ARG A 238 -23.54 7.60 7.39
C ARG A 238 -24.08 9.04 7.34
N ARG A 239 -23.29 9.97 6.79
CA ARG A 239 -23.61 11.41 6.83
C ARG A 239 -24.37 11.94 5.62
N LYS A 240 -24.11 11.39 4.43
CA LYS A 240 -24.59 11.98 3.16
C LYS A 240 -25.58 11.11 2.42
N SER A 241 -25.69 9.85 2.76
CA SER A 241 -26.58 8.93 2.07
C SER A 241 -27.90 8.77 2.84
N ARG A 242 -29.02 9.00 2.14
CA ARG A 242 -30.36 8.67 2.65
C ARG A 242 -30.64 7.17 2.65
N MET A 243 -29.68 6.37 2.15
CA MET A 243 -29.80 4.90 2.06
C MET A 243 -29.71 4.22 3.42
N PHE A 244 -29.06 4.84 4.40
CA PHE A 244 -28.92 4.30 5.75
C PHE A 244 -29.84 5.03 6.70
N SER A 245 -30.84 4.35 7.23
CA SER A 245 -31.82 4.90 8.19
C SER A 245 -31.25 5.07 9.60
N GLN A 246 -30.16 4.38 9.91
CA GLN A 246 -29.50 4.40 11.23
C GLN A 246 -27.98 4.37 11.10
N GLU A 247 -27.27 4.86 12.10
CA GLU A 247 -25.83 4.62 12.25
C GLU A 247 -25.57 3.14 12.52
N PHE A 248 -24.51 2.62 11.93
CA PHE A 248 -24.10 1.23 12.10
C PHE A 248 -22.70 1.14 12.74
N PRO A 249 -22.45 0.21 13.67
CA PRO A 249 -21.12 0.04 14.26
C PRO A 249 -20.08 -0.40 13.25
N ILE A 250 -18.88 0.19 13.34
CA ILE A 250 -17.71 -0.14 12.51
C ILE A 250 -16.61 -0.62 13.43
N TYR A 251 -15.93 -1.70 13.04
CA TYR A 251 -14.85 -2.33 13.79
C TYR A 251 -13.57 -2.33 12.96
N ILE A 252 -12.43 -2.02 13.58
CA ILE A 252 -11.10 -2.07 12.98
C ILE A 252 -10.10 -2.79 13.89
N GLY A 253 -8.94 -3.18 13.35
CA GLY A 253 -7.86 -3.77 14.14
C GLY A 253 -6.97 -2.73 14.83
N GLY A 254 -6.23 -3.15 15.86
CA GLY A 254 -5.35 -2.27 16.64
C GLY A 254 -4.24 -1.61 15.82
N LEU A 255 -3.61 -2.32 14.86
CA LEU A 255 -2.63 -1.69 13.95
C LEU A 255 -3.29 -0.65 13.03
N SER A 256 -4.50 -0.96 12.52
CA SER A 256 -5.27 -0.02 11.72
C SER A 256 -5.60 1.26 12.49
N SER A 257 -5.90 1.15 13.81
CA SER A 257 -6.16 2.33 14.64
C SER A 257 -4.92 3.21 14.79
N LYS A 258 -3.74 2.62 15.01
CA LYS A 258 -2.47 3.37 15.10
C LYS A 258 -2.19 4.17 13.83
N PHE A 259 -2.37 3.56 12.66
CA PHE A 259 -2.22 4.30 11.40
C PHE A 259 -3.30 5.37 11.21
N THR A 260 -4.54 5.09 11.62
CA THR A 260 -5.63 6.06 11.53
C THR A 260 -5.38 7.27 12.42
N ASP A 261 -4.81 7.09 13.62
CA ASP A 261 -4.37 8.18 14.48
C ASP A 261 -3.31 9.08 13.81
N ILE A 262 -2.35 8.48 13.08
CA ILE A 262 -1.36 9.26 12.30
C ILE A 262 -2.07 10.03 11.18
N TYR A 263 -2.98 9.39 10.45
CA TYR A 263 -3.81 10.10 9.47
C TYR A 263 -4.51 11.30 10.10
N ASP A 264 -5.11 11.17 11.25
CA ASP A 264 -5.85 12.24 11.91
C ASP A 264 -4.93 13.38 12.40
N ARG A 265 -3.79 13.05 13.01
CA ARG A 265 -2.79 14.07 13.41
C ARG A 265 -2.26 14.87 12.23
N ARG A 266 -2.10 14.23 11.07
CA ARG A 266 -1.57 14.84 9.84
C ARG A 266 -2.66 15.45 8.94
N ALA A 267 -3.91 15.49 9.38
CA ALA A 267 -5.05 15.88 8.56
C ALA A 267 -4.91 17.26 7.90
N GLN A 268 -4.32 18.22 8.59
CA GLN A 268 -4.13 19.59 8.08
C GLN A 268 -2.82 19.79 7.31
N MET A 269 -1.88 18.85 7.43
CA MET A 269 -0.54 18.93 6.82
C MET A 269 -0.44 18.14 5.51
N THR A 270 -1.47 17.38 5.16
CA THR A 270 -1.50 16.52 3.99
C THR A 270 -2.65 16.86 3.07
N ARG A 271 -2.46 16.65 1.78
CA ARG A 271 -3.50 16.90 0.78
C ARG A 271 -4.57 15.80 0.84
N ARG A 272 -5.77 16.19 1.24
CA ARG A 272 -6.91 15.28 1.41
C ARG A 272 -8.16 15.80 0.72
N GLN A 273 -9.02 14.89 0.29
CA GLN A 273 -10.37 15.20 -0.19
C GLN A 273 -11.27 15.73 0.95
N LEU A 274 -11.02 15.26 2.17
CA LEU A 274 -11.76 15.66 3.38
C LEU A 274 -10.74 16.22 4.41
N PRO A 275 -10.26 17.46 4.23
CA PRO A 275 -9.10 18.00 4.96
C PRO A 275 -9.31 18.14 6.46
N ARG A 276 -10.56 18.24 6.93
CA ARG A 276 -10.89 18.37 8.37
C ARG A 276 -11.40 17.07 9.00
N LEU A 277 -11.53 16.00 8.22
CA LEU A 277 -12.06 14.75 8.74
C LEU A 277 -11.04 14.12 9.69
N GLN A 278 -11.48 13.84 10.90
CA GLN A 278 -10.77 13.04 11.89
C GLN A 278 -11.50 11.70 12.03
N LEU A 279 -10.92 10.67 11.42
CA LEU A 279 -11.56 9.37 11.27
C LEU A 279 -11.84 8.71 12.62
N MET A 280 -10.89 8.73 13.57
CA MET A 280 -11.08 8.13 14.88
C MET A 280 -12.20 8.82 15.67
N ARG A 281 -12.31 10.13 15.55
CA ARG A 281 -13.36 10.89 16.26
C ARG A 281 -14.72 10.80 15.57
N GLU A 282 -14.76 11.00 14.24
CA GLU A 282 -16.02 11.14 13.50
C GLU A 282 -16.65 9.80 13.14
N VAL A 283 -15.84 8.77 12.91
CA VAL A 283 -16.30 7.39 12.67
C VAL A 283 -16.49 6.65 13.99
N ALA A 284 -15.66 6.95 14.98
CA ALA A 284 -15.63 6.31 16.30
C ALA A 284 -15.64 4.76 16.20
N PRO A 285 -14.67 4.15 15.51
CA PRO A 285 -14.68 2.70 15.31
C PRO A 285 -14.36 1.97 16.62
N PHE A 286 -14.96 0.79 16.80
CA PHE A 286 -14.56 -0.15 17.85
C PHE A 286 -13.26 -0.85 17.45
N ILE A 287 -12.33 -1.00 18.40
CA ILE A 287 -11.02 -1.58 18.14
C ILE A 287 -11.01 -3.03 18.61
N LEU A 288 -10.63 -3.94 17.70
CA LEU A 288 -10.43 -5.35 17.99
C LEU A 288 -8.95 -5.70 18.00
N ASN A 289 -8.61 -6.69 18.82
CA ASN A 289 -7.30 -7.32 18.89
C ASN A 289 -7.44 -8.85 18.74
N ASP A 290 -6.34 -9.58 18.85
CA ASP A 290 -6.29 -11.04 18.68
C ASP A 290 -7.16 -11.80 19.71
N GLU A 291 -7.41 -11.24 20.88
CA GLU A 291 -8.28 -11.80 21.91
C GLU A 291 -9.75 -11.49 21.60
N THR A 292 -10.07 -10.23 21.38
CA THR A 292 -11.46 -9.76 21.25
C THR A 292 -12.11 -10.11 19.92
N VAL A 293 -11.33 -10.36 18.85
CA VAL A 293 -11.87 -10.74 17.54
C VAL A 293 -12.61 -12.08 17.55
N ARG A 294 -12.20 -12.99 18.44
CA ARG A 294 -12.80 -14.32 18.56
C ARG A 294 -14.24 -14.25 19.09
N ASP A 295 -14.51 -13.28 19.96
CA ASP A 295 -15.82 -13.08 20.61
C ASP A 295 -16.59 -11.90 20.02
N ALA A 296 -16.04 -11.23 19.00
CA ALA A 296 -16.70 -10.11 18.35
C ALA A 296 -18.10 -10.49 17.83
N PRO A 297 -19.15 -9.69 18.09
CA PRO A 297 -20.53 -10.11 17.87
C PRO A 297 -20.87 -10.19 16.38
N LEU A 298 -21.40 -11.32 15.91
CA LEU A 298 -21.93 -11.52 14.56
C LEU A 298 -23.40 -11.03 14.48
N ARG A 299 -23.66 -9.77 14.84
CA ARG A 299 -25.00 -9.19 14.84
C ARG A 299 -25.26 -8.38 13.56
N PRO A 300 -26.53 -8.26 13.13
CA PRO A 300 -26.92 -7.47 11.97
C PRO A 300 -26.42 -6.04 11.99
N GLY A 301 -26.22 -5.47 10.79
CA GLY A 301 -25.92 -4.06 10.61
C GLY A 301 -24.53 -3.62 11.11
N ARG A 302 -23.54 -4.50 11.08
CA ARG A 302 -22.15 -4.19 11.50
C ARG A 302 -21.17 -4.36 10.36
N VAL A 303 -20.16 -3.49 10.31
CA VAL A 303 -19.04 -3.57 9.37
C VAL A 303 -17.74 -3.83 10.11
N TYR A 304 -17.00 -4.82 9.68
CA TYR A 304 -15.72 -5.24 10.22
C TYR A 304 -14.63 -4.99 9.17
N ALA A 305 -13.95 -3.86 9.24
CA ALA A 305 -12.82 -3.52 8.37
C ALA A 305 -11.51 -4.02 9.02
N LEU A 306 -11.17 -5.29 8.80
CA LEU A 306 -10.10 -5.97 9.53
C LEU A 306 -8.89 -6.30 8.64
N SER A 307 -7.70 -6.13 9.18
CA SER A 307 -6.45 -6.55 8.54
C SER A 307 -6.15 -8.04 8.86
N SER A 308 -5.47 -8.78 7.98
CA SER A 308 -4.85 -8.31 6.74
C SER A 308 -5.82 -8.36 5.55
N GLY A 309 -5.52 -7.58 4.51
CA GLY A 309 -6.30 -7.60 3.26
C GLY A 309 -6.22 -8.94 2.52
N MET A 310 -5.12 -9.69 2.67
CA MET A 310 -4.91 -11.02 2.10
C MET A 310 -5.44 -12.15 2.99
N MET A 311 -5.98 -11.84 4.15
CA MET A 311 -6.52 -12.81 5.11
C MET A 311 -5.49 -13.88 5.53
N ILE A 312 -4.22 -13.51 5.68
CA ILE A 312 -3.16 -14.43 6.11
C ILE A 312 -3.57 -15.14 7.41
N PRO A 313 -3.30 -16.43 7.58
CA PRO A 313 -3.66 -17.19 8.78
C PRO A 313 -3.31 -16.44 10.07
N LYS A 314 -4.17 -16.59 11.09
CA LYS A 314 -4.07 -15.95 12.41
C LYS A 314 -4.24 -14.42 12.45
N THR A 315 -4.41 -13.74 11.29
CA THR A 315 -4.78 -12.32 11.29
C THR A 315 -6.24 -12.11 11.65
N LEU A 316 -6.59 -10.87 12.07
CA LEU A 316 -7.95 -10.55 12.50
C LEU A 316 -9.01 -10.85 11.44
N SER A 317 -8.72 -10.50 10.17
CA SER A 317 -9.64 -10.78 9.05
C SER A 317 -9.82 -12.27 8.81
N ASN A 318 -8.75 -13.08 8.91
CA ASN A 318 -8.81 -14.53 8.75
C ASN A 318 -9.63 -15.19 9.88
N VAL A 319 -9.28 -14.88 11.13
CA VAL A 319 -9.99 -15.41 12.30
C VAL A 319 -11.48 -15.06 12.24
N PHE A 320 -11.83 -13.82 11.84
CA PHE A 320 -13.21 -13.40 11.75
C PHE A 320 -13.93 -14.03 10.55
N ALA A 321 -13.28 -14.14 9.38
CA ALA A 321 -13.85 -14.77 8.18
C ALA A 321 -14.27 -16.23 8.44
N ARG A 322 -13.42 -17.00 9.12
CA ARG A 322 -13.69 -18.40 9.46
C ARG A 322 -14.93 -18.58 10.35
N ARG A 323 -15.32 -17.55 11.11
CA ARG A 323 -16.53 -17.57 11.95
C ARG A 323 -17.80 -17.30 11.14
N LEU A 324 -17.71 -16.59 10.03
CA LEU A 324 -18.89 -16.16 9.29
C LEU A 324 -19.08 -16.86 7.93
N ILE A 325 -18.03 -17.50 7.39
CA ILE A 325 -18.02 -18.00 6.00
C ILE A 325 -19.12 -19.02 5.69
N GLU A 326 -19.50 -19.86 6.66
CA GLU A 326 -20.54 -20.88 6.49
C GLU A 326 -21.96 -20.36 6.74
N ASN A 327 -22.13 -19.08 7.10
CA ASN A 327 -23.45 -18.51 7.34
C ASN A 327 -23.94 -17.71 6.13
N PRO A 328 -25.04 -18.13 5.46
CA PRO A 328 -25.54 -17.49 4.24
C PRO A 328 -26.08 -16.07 4.45
N ARG A 329 -26.30 -15.62 5.67
CA ARG A 329 -26.74 -14.25 5.95
C ARG A 329 -25.60 -13.24 5.76
N HIS A 330 -24.37 -13.63 6.17
CA HIS A 330 -23.24 -12.70 6.25
C HIS A 330 -22.61 -12.45 4.88
N SER A 331 -21.77 -11.43 4.82
CA SER A 331 -21.10 -11.05 3.59
C SER A 331 -19.62 -10.76 3.81
N ILE A 332 -18.80 -11.03 2.79
CA ILE A 332 -17.41 -10.61 2.71
C ILE A 332 -17.26 -9.75 1.46
N PHE A 333 -16.81 -8.51 1.65
CA PHE A 333 -16.63 -7.52 0.59
C PHE A 333 -15.15 -7.24 0.37
N PHE A 334 -14.61 -7.68 -0.73
CA PHE A 334 -13.22 -7.40 -1.12
C PHE A 334 -13.15 -6.02 -1.79
N VAL A 335 -12.22 -5.19 -1.33
CA VAL A 335 -12.08 -3.78 -1.77
C VAL A 335 -10.70 -3.46 -2.34
N GLY A 336 -9.84 -4.46 -2.50
CA GLY A 336 -8.46 -4.29 -2.93
C GLY A 336 -7.89 -5.55 -3.58
N TYR A 337 -6.59 -5.50 -3.83
CA TYR A 337 -5.83 -6.63 -4.33
C TYR A 337 -5.78 -7.78 -3.31
N ALA A 338 -5.85 -8.99 -3.81
CA ALA A 338 -5.50 -10.21 -3.09
C ALA A 338 -4.72 -11.12 -4.03
N SER A 339 -3.52 -11.56 -3.61
CA SER A 339 -2.74 -12.54 -4.36
C SER A 339 -3.56 -13.81 -4.58
N PRO A 340 -3.57 -14.41 -5.78
CA PRO A 340 -4.32 -15.64 -6.06
C PRO A 340 -4.04 -16.78 -5.07
N GLN A 341 -2.80 -16.89 -4.59
CA GLN A 341 -2.38 -17.94 -3.64
C GLN A 341 -2.69 -17.59 -2.18
N SER A 342 -3.11 -16.36 -1.89
CA SER A 342 -3.51 -15.98 -0.52
C SER A 342 -4.87 -16.55 -0.14
N PRO A 343 -5.18 -16.73 1.16
CA PRO A 343 -6.51 -17.15 1.59
C PRO A 343 -7.64 -16.26 1.06
N ALA A 344 -7.41 -14.96 0.92
CA ALA A 344 -8.36 -14.04 0.31
C ALA A 344 -8.54 -14.31 -1.20
N GLY A 345 -7.46 -14.61 -1.93
CA GLY A 345 -7.51 -14.98 -3.35
C GLY A 345 -8.25 -16.29 -3.55
N LEU A 346 -7.90 -17.32 -2.79
CA LEU A 346 -8.55 -18.64 -2.83
C LEU A 346 -10.06 -18.52 -2.50
N LEU A 347 -10.42 -17.70 -1.51
CA LEU A 347 -11.84 -17.47 -1.18
C LEU A 347 -12.59 -16.74 -2.31
N ARG A 348 -11.96 -15.78 -2.97
CA ARG A 348 -12.55 -15.08 -4.13
C ARG A 348 -12.78 -16.01 -5.31
N GLU A 349 -11.84 -16.93 -5.55
CA GLU A 349 -11.93 -17.93 -6.60
C GLU A 349 -13.02 -18.97 -6.30
N ALA A 350 -13.04 -19.52 -5.07
CA ALA A 350 -14.05 -20.47 -4.64
C ALA A 350 -15.47 -19.91 -4.72
N GLY A 351 -15.65 -18.65 -4.41
CA GLY A 351 -16.96 -17.98 -4.45
C GLY A 351 -18.01 -18.62 -3.55
N THR A 352 -19.21 -18.06 -3.55
CA THR A 352 -20.35 -18.64 -2.80
C THR A 352 -20.74 -20.01 -3.39
N GLY A 353 -20.78 -21.04 -2.55
CA GLY A 353 -21.05 -22.43 -2.93
C GLY A 353 -19.80 -23.31 -3.04
N GLY A 354 -18.62 -22.71 -3.16
CA GLY A 354 -17.34 -23.43 -3.15
C GLY A 354 -16.88 -23.86 -1.76
N GLU A 355 -15.65 -24.39 -1.70
CA GLU A 355 -14.99 -24.84 -0.48
C GLU A 355 -13.57 -24.24 -0.42
N VAL A 356 -13.11 -23.81 0.74
CA VAL A 356 -11.80 -23.16 0.90
C VAL A 356 -11.18 -23.46 2.26
N ALA A 357 -9.87 -23.70 2.28
CA ALA A 357 -9.05 -23.73 3.48
C ALA A 357 -8.46 -22.33 3.74
N LEU A 358 -9.08 -21.55 4.63
CA LEU A 358 -8.57 -20.24 5.03
C LEU A 358 -7.35 -20.31 5.97
N ASP A 359 -7.11 -21.48 6.55
CA ASP A 359 -6.02 -21.76 7.47
C ASP A 359 -5.54 -23.19 7.15
N PRO A 360 -4.27 -23.41 6.76
CA PRO A 360 -3.77 -24.72 6.36
C PRO A 360 -3.84 -25.76 7.50
N ASP A 361 -3.82 -25.30 8.76
CA ASP A 361 -3.89 -26.17 9.94
C ASP A 361 -5.33 -26.56 10.30
N LYS A 362 -6.31 -26.18 9.49
CA LYS A 362 -7.74 -26.39 9.74
C LYS A 362 -8.43 -27.01 8.53
N PRO A 363 -9.48 -27.80 8.76
CA PRO A 363 -10.24 -28.38 7.65
C PRO A 363 -10.84 -27.26 6.76
N PRO A 364 -11.01 -27.54 5.44
CA PRO A 364 -11.72 -26.65 4.54
C PRO A 364 -13.14 -26.37 5.04
N GLN A 365 -13.63 -25.18 4.70
CA GLN A 365 -14.99 -24.73 5.07
C GLN A 365 -15.79 -24.43 3.81
N ARG A 366 -17.08 -24.76 3.84
CA ARG A 366 -17.97 -24.44 2.74
C ARG A 366 -18.34 -22.96 2.75
N VAL A 367 -18.16 -22.29 1.62
CA VAL A 367 -18.50 -20.89 1.44
C VAL A 367 -20.00 -20.76 1.23
N ARG A 368 -20.71 -20.29 2.25
CA ARG A 368 -22.16 -20.02 2.19
C ARG A 368 -22.48 -18.54 2.25
N CYS A 369 -21.55 -17.74 2.79
CA CYS A 369 -21.72 -16.30 2.85
C CYS A 369 -21.72 -15.67 1.45
N ASN A 370 -22.30 -14.47 1.33
CA ASN A 370 -22.24 -13.70 0.10
C ASN A 370 -20.84 -13.07 -0.08
N ILE A 371 -20.27 -13.20 -1.29
CA ILE A 371 -18.98 -12.63 -1.62
C ILE A 371 -19.17 -11.59 -2.73
N GLU A 372 -18.68 -10.37 -2.48
CA GLU A 372 -18.68 -9.30 -3.47
C GLU A 372 -17.29 -8.67 -3.60
N GLN A 373 -17.01 -8.13 -4.79
CA GLN A 373 -15.71 -7.51 -5.09
C GLN A 373 -15.95 -6.09 -5.61
N PHE A 374 -15.15 -5.15 -5.08
CA PHE A 374 -15.20 -3.73 -5.42
C PHE A 374 -13.83 -3.23 -5.83
N GLN A 375 -13.79 -2.34 -6.81
CA GLN A 375 -12.55 -1.83 -7.37
C GLN A 375 -12.17 -0.48 -6.75
N PHE A 376 -11.50 -0.54 -5.61
CA PHE A 376 -10.97 0.64 -4.89
C PHE A 376 -9.44 0.61 -4.79
N SER A 377 -8.75 0.30 -5.90
CA SER A 377 -7.28 0.30 -5.89
C SER A 377 -6.72 1.67 -5.48
N ALA A 378 -5.61 1.65 -4.75
CA ALA A 378 -4.80 2.82 -4.46
C ALA A 378 -3.66 3.04 -5.47
N HIS A 379 -3.53 2.14 -6.46
CA HIS A 379 -2.60 2.28 -7.59
C HIS A 379 -3.29 2.87 -8.81
N ALA A 380 -2.53 3.56 -9.61
CA ALA A 380 -2.99 4.13 -10.86
C ALA A 380 -3.52 3.05 -11.82
N THR A 381 -4.44 3.43 -12.69
CA THR A 381 -4.82 2.56 -13.81
C THR A 381 -3.71 2.57 -14.85
N ARG A 382 -3.59 1.49 -15.62
CA ARG A 382 -2.60 1.38 -16.70
C ARG A 382 -2.73 2.52 -17.73
N GLU A 383 -3.96 2.95 -18.01
CA GLU A 383 -4.23 4.06 -18.91
C GLU A 383 -3.62 5.38 -18.40
N ALA A 384 -3.77 5.64 -17.08
CA ALA A 384 -3.22 6.84 -16.46
C ALA A 384 -1.68 6.81 -16.37
N LEU A 385 -1.07 5.63 -16.18
CA LEU A 385 0.38 5.46 -16.23
C LEU A 385 0.93 5.75 -17.64
N ILE A 386 0.30 5.22 -18.68
CA ILE A 386 0.66 5.46 -20.08
C ILE A 386 0.49 6.96 -20.42
N GLU A 387 -0.62 7.56 -20.01
CA GLU A 387 -0.87 9.00 -20.25
C GLU A 387 0.21 9.87 -19.58
N TYR A 388 0.63 9.52 -18.36
CA TYR A 388 1.70 10.22 -17.67
C TYR A 388 3.04 10.04 -18.41
N ALA A 389 3.41 8.82 -18.80
CA ALA A 389 4.62 8.54 -19.55
C ALA A 389 4.67 9.34 -20.88
N LYS A 390 3.55 9.40 -21.62
CA LYS A 390 3.41 10.23 -22.81
C LYS A 390 3.62 11.72 -22.55
N LYS A 391 3.07 12.21 -21.43
CA LYS A 391 3.14 13.63 -21.06
C LYS A 391 4.57 14.09 -20.82
N ILE A 392 5.38 13.28 -20.12
CA ILE A 392 6.76 13.65 -19.78
C ILE A 392 7.80 13.19 -20.82
N SER A 393 7.42 12.33 -21.77
CA SER A 393 8.23 11.84 -22.90
C SER A 393 9.68 11.51 -22.53
N PRO A 394 9.94 10.55 -21.64
CA PRO A 394 11.30 10.21 -21.19
C PRO A 394 12.10 9.54 -22.31
N CYS A 395 13.43 9.58 -22.22
CA CYS A 395 14.29 8.82 -23.14
C CYS A 395 14.27 7.32 -22.81
N LYS A 396 14.21 6.97 -21.50
CA LYS A 396 14.15 5.60 -21.02
C LYS A 396 13.01 5.43 -20.03
N ILE A 397 12.31 4.27 -20.08
CA ILE A 397 11.28 3.87 -19.13
C ILE A 397 11.69 2.55 -18.52
N VAL A 398 11.89 2.50 -17.20
CA VAL A 398 12.20 1.29 -16.45
C VAL A 398 10.94 0.84 -15.71
N LEU A 399 10.42 -0.34 -16.04
CA LEU A 399 9.21 -0.89 -15.44
C LEU A 399 9.55 -1.70 -14.19
N VAL A 400 8.93 -1.36 -13.07
CA VAL A 400 9.11 -2.02 -11.78
C VAL A 400 7.77 -2.28 -11.12
N HIS A 401 7.74 -3.04 -10.03
CA HIS A 401 6.58 -3.22 -9.17
C HIS A 401 5.30 -3.66 -9.93
N GLY A 402 5.36 -4.88 -10.49
CA GLY A 402 4.22 -5.51 -11.19
C GLY A 402 4.40 -7.00 -11.30
N ASP A 403 3.29 -7.75 -11.36
CA ASP A 403 3.34 -9.16 -11.72
C ASP A 403 3.79 -9.31 -13.20
N PRO A 404 4.39 -10.45 -13.60
CA PRO A 404 4.95 -10.63 -14.95
C PRO A 404 4.01 -10.28 -16.10
N SER A 405 2.71 -10.60 -15.97
CA SER A 405 1.67 -10.27 -16.96
C SER A 405 1.47 -8.77 -17.10
N ALA A 406 1.48 -8.05 -15.97
CA ALA A 406 1.32 -6.59 -15.93
C ALA A 406 2.54 -5.88 -16.55
N VAL A 407 3.75 -6.34 -16.19
CA VAL A 407 5.01 -5.82 -16.74
C VAL A 407 5.06 -6.00 -18.25
N GLU A 408 4.76 -7.20 -18.75
CA GLU A 408 4.81 -7.52 -20.18
C GLU A 408 3.79 -6.70 -20.99
N TRP A 409 2.56 -6.57 -20.47
CA TRP A 409 1.54 -5.76 -21.13
C TRP A 409 1.95 -4.28 -21.21
N MET A 410 2.48 -3.73 -20.12
CA MET A 410 2.95 -2.34 -20.08
C MET A 410 4.15 -2.13 -21.01
N ARG A 411 5.11 -3.07 -21.03
CA ARG A 411 6.26 -3.04 -21.93
C ARG A 411 5.81 -2.97 -23.38
N ALA A 412 4.97 -3.92 -23.82
CA ALA A 412 4.50 -3.98 -25.19
C ALA A 412 3.73 -2.69 -25.59
N THR A 413 2.86 -2.20 -24.69
CA THR A 413 2.04 -1.02 -24.97
C THR A 413 2.90 0.24 -25.03
N LEU A 414 3.80 0.47 -24.05
CA LEU A 414 4.65 1.68 -24.02
C LEU A 414 5.64 1.70 -25.19
N SER A 415 6.20 0.54 -25.58
CA SER A 415 7.06 0.46 -26.77
C SER A 415 6.34 0.83 -28.07
N ALA A 416 5.04 0.53 -28.18
CA ALA A 416 4.23 0.89 -29.33
C ALA A 416 3.79 2.37 -29.31
N GLU A 417 3.45 2.88 -28.13
CA GLU A 417 2.88 4.23 -27.94
C GLU A 417 3.95 5.33 -27.82
N LEU A 418 5.19 4.97 -27.45
CA LEU A 418 6.35 5.85 -27.28
C LEU A 418 7.58 5.25 -28.01
N PRO A 419 7.58 5.21 -29.35
CA PRO A 419 8.65 4.55 -30.13
C PRO A 419 10.03 5.19 -29.95
N ASP A 420 10.09 6.44 -29.51
CA ASP A 420 11.35 7.16 -29.23
C ASP A 420 11.90 6.90 -27.83
N SER A 421 11.16 6.16 -26.98
CA SER A 421 11.58 5.81 -25.63
C SER A 421 12.02 4.35 -25.56
N GLU A 422 13.18 4.09 -24.95
CA GLU A 422 13.61 2.74 -24.62
C GLU A 422 12.85 2.20 -23.41
N VAL A 423 12.09 1.09 -23.56
CA VAL A 423 11.35 0.48 -22.46
C VAL A 423 12.10 -0.74 -21.93
N ILE A 424 12.56 -0.65 -20.69
CA ILE A 424 13.44 -1.61 -20.03
C ILE A 424 12.66 -2.34 -18.92
N VAL A 425 12.77 -3.67 -18.89
CA VAL A 425 12.35 -4.50 -17.75
C VAL A 425 13.64 -4.98 -17.08
N PRO A 426 13.97 -4.48 -15.88
CA PRO A 426 15.22 -4.83 -15.23
C PRO A 426 15.19 -6.28 -14.71
N GLU A 427 16.29 -7.00 -14.89
CA GLU A 427 16.50 -8.27 -14.23
C GLU A 427 17.11 -8.03 -12.84
N PRO A 428 16.61 -8.67 -11.77
CA PRO A 428 17.16 -8.52 -10.43
C PRO A 428 18.65 -8.89 -10.39
N GLY A 429 19.47 -8.03 -9.78
CA GLY A 429 20.91 -8.21 -9.64
C GLY A 429 21.74 -7.87 -10.89
N VAL A 430 21.11 -7.50 -12.00
CA VAL A 430 21.80 -7.08 -13.23
C VAL A 430 21.96 -5.57 -13.26
N GLU A 431 23.20 -5.10 -13.48
CA GLU A 431 23.50 -3.68 -13.64
C GLU A 431 23.01 -3.17 -15.02
N LEU A 432 22.31 -2.06 -14.99
CA LEU A 432 21.84 -1.38 -16.19
C LEU A 432 22.48 0.02 -16.28
N GLU A 433 22.91 0.41 -17.46
CA GLU A 433 23.32 1.78 -17.76
C GLU A 433 22.07 2.60 -18.15
N LEU A 434 21.75 3.62 -17.35
CA LEU A 434 20.56 4.46 -17.53
C LEU A 434 20.88 5.77 -18.24
#